data_b49add4fb7c8adaaba1a53e906a95c1b
#
_entry.id   b49add4fb7c8adaaba1a53e906a95c1b
#
_cell.length_a   1.000
_cell.length_b   1.000
_cell.length_c   1.000
_cell.angle_alpha   90.00
_cell.angle_beta   90.00
_cell.angle_gamma   90.00
#
_symmetry.space_group_name_H-M   'P 1'
#
loop_
_entity.id
_entity.type
_entity.pdbx_description
1 polymer ?
#
loop_
_entity_poly.entity_id
_entity_poly.type
_entity_poly.pdbx_seq_one_letter_code
_entity_poly.pdbx_strand_id
1 'polypeptide(L)'
;MTTTTDSVLRAGVAKHGDELRLTLDPRFQGLPGTAHGGSVLAAFQAVAGIAGRQEVRGVYRKRVPLGTPLRLTVAPRNGGLACRLFDEADTVLVEGGVNPVAKAPTSAMAPGATGDPLPVSSTCFACGLDNRLGLQAQLLFDEASVWGRWAPRETAAAADGTLAPIALTALLDEAAFWLGALASGESGMTTELAVTLHRSIAFGAPIIVAGARSQTRARADDDRFWETNVTASDVSGHLVASGRITFVAVRGAARRLVTGLLALNAPSVLRRIFPAYTR
;
A
#
# COMPACT_ATOMS: atom_id res chain seq x y z
N MET A 1 19.01 6.64 18.39
CA MET A 1 18.28 7.08 17.18
C MET A 1 17.11 6.12 16.95
N THR A 2 15.92 6.62 16.77
CA THR A 2 14.73 5.80 16.46
C THR A 2 14.87 5.23 15.05
N THR A 3 14.69 3.92 14.90
CA THR A 3 14.66 3.27 13.57
C THR A 3 13.37 3.68 12.85
N THR A 4 13.47 4.36 11.71
CA THR A 4 12.31 4.79 10.92
C THR A 4 12.08 3.90 9.71
N THR A 5 10.87 3.90 9.17
CA THR A 5 10.50 3.16 7.94
C THR A 5 11.36 3.59 6.75
N ASP A 6 11.60 4.90 6.62
CA ASP A 6 12.44 5.46 5.53
C ASP A 6 13.90 4.98 5.66
N SER A 7 14.47 4.99 6.87
CA SER A 7 15.85 4.55 7.10
C SER A 7 16.02 3.05 6.80
N VAL A 8 15.07 2.21 7.22
CA VAL A 8 15.10 0.77 6.95
C VAL A 8 14.93 0.47 5.45
N LEU A 9 14.01 1.18 4.80
CA LEU A 9 13.77 1.01 3.36
C LEU A 9 15.02 1.38 2.54
N ARG A 10 15.64 2.52 2.84
CA ARG A 10 16.87 2.97 2.15
C ARG A 10 18.05 2.05 2.41
N ALA A 11 18.20 1.53 3.64
CA ALA A 11 19.23 0.55 3.97
C ALA A 11 19.06 -0.77 3.19
N GLY A 12 17.82 -1.11 2.82
CA GLY A 12 17.51 -2.27 1.98
C GLY A 12 17.94 -2.12 0.52
N VAL A 13 18.27 -0.90 0.07
CA VAL A 13 18.77 -0.62 -1.28
C VAL A 13 20.28 -0.53 -1.24
N ALA A 14 20.98 -1.48 -1.87
CA ALA A 14 22.44 -1.54 -1.86
C ALA A 14 23.02 -1.75 -3.26
N LYS A 15 24.22 -1.21 -3.52
CA LYS A 15 25.01 -1.55 -4.70
C LYS A 15 25.87 -2.78 -4.41
N HIS A 16 25.89 -3.72 -5.34
CA HIS A 16 26.76 -4.88 -5.37
C HIS A 16 27.53 -4.88 -6.70
N GLY A 17 28.74 -4.34 -6.69
CA GLY A 17 29.43 -4.01 -7.94
C GLY A 17 28.61 -2.98 -8.73
N ASP A 18 28.31 -3.29 -9.99
CA ASP A 18 27.48 -2.44 -10.87
C ASP A 18 25.97 -2.69 -10.72
N GLU A 19 25.56 -3.70 -9.94
CA GLU A 19 24.17 -4.05 -9.74
C GLU A 19 23.56 -3.33 -8.54
N LEU A 20 22.32 -2.88 -8.69
CA LEU A 20 21.50 -2.41 -7.61
C LEU A 20 20.63 -3.56 -7.09
N ARG A 21 20.61 -3.77 -5.79
CA ARG A 21 19.82 -4.79 -5.13
C ARG A 21 18.87 -4.19 -4.11
N LEU A 22 17.67 -4.76 -3.99
CA LEU A 22 16.67 -4.43 -2.99
C LEU A 22 16.42 -5.63 -2.09
N THR A 23 16.65 -5.47 -0.79
CA THR A 23 16.27 -6.43 0.25
C THR A 23 15.21 -5.79 1.12
N LEU A 24 13.97 -6.22 1.02
CA LEU A 24 12.89 -5.71 1.87
C LEU A 24 12.92 -6.40 3.24
N ASP A 25 13.02 -5.60 4.30
CA ASP A 25 12.97 -6.08 5.68
C ASP A 25 11.67 -6.86 5.93
N PRO A 26 11.69 -7.98 6.66
CA PRO A 26 10.49 -8.76 6.99
C PRO A 26 9.36 -7.95 7.62
N ARG A 27 9.64 -6.83 8.27
CA ARG A 27 8.65 -5.91 8.85
C ARG A 27 7.84 -5.14 7.78
N PHE A 28 8.24 -5.16 6.50
CA PHE A 28 7.43 -4.64 5.39
C PHE A 28 6.42 -5.66 4.84
N GLN A 29 6.07 -6.67 5.62
CA GLN A 29 5.10 -7.70 5.24
C GLN A 29 3.70 -7.12 5.03
N GLY A 30 3.02 -7.55 3.96
CA GLY A 30 1.58 -7.41 3.78
C GLY A 30 0.89 -8.73 4.13
N LEU A 31 0.60 -9.56 3.13
CA LEU A 31 0.18 -10.94 3.34
C LEU A 31 1.35 -11.79 3.84
N PRO A 32 1.11 -12.91 4.56
CA PRO A 32 2.17 -13.75 5.10
C PRO A 32 3.27 -14.11 4.08
N GLY A 33 4.53 -13.81 4.43
CA GLY A 33 5.70 -14.07 3.60
C GLY A 33 5.81 -13.23 2.33
N THR A 34 5.03 -12.16 2.19
CA THR A 34 5.00 -11.32 0.99
C THR A 34 5.13 -9.85 1.38
N ALA A 35 5.94 -9.09 0.66
CA ALA A 35 6.06 -7.65 0.87
C ALA A 35 4.73 -6.93 0.60
N HIS A 36 4.43 -5.92 1.40
CA HIS A 36 3.31 -5.01 1.16
C HIS A 36 3.55 -4.23 -0.13
N GLY A 37 2.53 -4.15 -1.01
CA GLY A 37 2.68 -3.52 -2.32
C GLY A 37 3.18 -2.08 -2.23
N GLY A 38 2.60 -1.30 -1.32
CA GLY A 38 3.04 0.07 -1.07
C GLY A 38 4.50 0.21 -0.66
N SER A 39 5.10 -0.79 0.01
CA SER A 39 6.52 -0.78 0.39
C SER A 39 7.44 -0.94 -0.82
N VAL A 40 7.05 -1.76 -1.80
CA VAL A 40 7.82 -1.94 -3.05
C VAL A 40 7.82 -0.63 -3.86
N LEU A 41 6.67 0.03 -3.98
CA LEU A 41 6.60 1.33 -4.66
C LEU A 41 7.44 2.40 -3.95
N ALA A 42 7.41 2.42 -2.62
CA ALA A 42 8.24 3.34 -1.86
C ALA A 42 9.75 3.12 -2.10
N ALA A 43 10.19 1.87 -2.33
CA ALA A 43 11.57 1.59 -2.71
C ALA A 43 11.92 2.19 -4.10
N PHE A 44 11.02 2.08 -5.08
CA PHE A 44 11.21 2.74 -6.39
C PHE A 44 11.29 4.26 -6.24
N GLN A 45 10.42 4.84 -5.43
CA GLN A 45 10.41 6.28 -5.13
C GLN A 45 11.72 6.72 -4.46
N ALA A 46 12.20 5.95 -3.47
CA ALA A 46 13.43 6.26 -2.75
C ALA A 46 14.67 6.23 -3.66
N VAL A 47 14.70 5.28 -4.62
CA VAL A 47 15.79 5.18 -5.62
C VAL A 47 15.71 6.31 -6.63
N ALA A 48 14.51 6.70 -7.03
CA ALA A 48 14.33 7.79 -8.01
C ALA A 48 14.79 9.15 -7.48
N GLY A 49 14.59 9.42 -6.18
CA GLY A 49 14.99 10.68 -5.57
C GLY A 49 14.34 11.92 -6.19
N ILE A 50 13.21 11.77 -6.90
CA ILE A 50 12.51 12.87 -7.56
C ILE A 50 11.83 13.73 -6.50
N ALA A 51 12.12 15.01 -6.50
CA ALA A 51 11.47 15.99 -5.63
C ALA A 51 10.12 16.46 -6.20
N GLY A 52 9.23 16.88 -5.31
CA GLY A 52 7.94 17.44 -5.69
C GLY A 52 6.89 16.41 -6.07
N ARG A 53 5.92 16.83 -6.89
CA ARG A 53 4.80 15.98 -7.28
C ARG A 53 5.25 14.89 -8.25
N GLN A 54 4.93 13.64 -7.92
CA GLN A 54 5.33 12.47 -8.69
C GLN A 54 4.29 11.36 -8.64
N GLU A 55 4.21 10.58 -9.70
CA GLU A 55 3.50 9.31 -9.72
C GLU A 55 4.50 8.16 -9.61
N VAL A 56 4.24 7.26 -8.68
CA VAL A 56 4.97 5.99 -8.55
C VAL A 56 4.02 4.88 -8.95
N ARG A 57 4.43 4.05 -9.92
CA ARG A 57 3.60 2.96 -10.43
C ARG A 57 4.35 1.64 -10.44
N GLY A 58 3.63 0.55 -10.15
CA GLY A 58 4.10 -0.83 -10.26
C GLY A 58 3.02 -1.79 -10.74
N VAL A 59 3.42 -2.72 -11.60
CA VAL A 59 2.64 -3.89 -12.02
C VAL A 59 3.31 -5.10 -11.38
N TYR A 60 2.58 -5.80 -10.52
CA TYR A 60 3.06 -6.95 -9.75
C TYR A 60 2.76 -8.22 -10.54
N ARG A 61 3.80 -8.83 -11.09
CA ARG A 61 3.71 -10.08 -11.86
C ARG A 61 3.75 -11.30 -10.96
N LYS A 62 4.47 -11.19 -9.83
CA LYS A 62 4.60 -12.22 -8.81
C LYS A 62 4.70 -11.59 -7.42
N ARG A 63 4.54 -12.41 -6.39
CA ARG A 63 4.77 -12.02 -5.00
C ARG A 63 6.23 -11.62 -4.81
N VAL A 64 6.45 -10.54 -4.08
CA VAL A 64 7.78 -10.06 -3.73
C VAL A 64 8.18 -10.67 -2.39
N PRO A 65 9.24 -11.50 -2.32
CA PRO A 65 9.70 -12.09 -1.07
C PRO A 65 10.34 -11.05 -0.16
N LEU A 66 10.39 -11.36 1.13
CA LEU A 66 11.03 -10.56 2.16
C LEU A 66 12.37 -11.17 2.56
N GLY A 67 13.33 -10.33 3.00
CA GLY A 67 14.64 -10.77 3.47
C GLY A 67 15.56 -11.36 2.40
N THR A 68 15.14 -11.39 1.14
CA THR A 68 15.90 -11.92 0.02
C THR A 68 16.43 -10.77 -0.84
N PRO A 69 17.72 -10.71 -1.18
CA PRO A 69 18.25 -9.73 -2.12
C PRO A 69 17.70 -9.95 -3.53
N LEU A 70 17.02 -8.95 -4.06
CA LEU A 70 16.40 -8.97 -5.39
C LEU A 70 17.15 -8.01 -6.31
N ARG A 71 17.39 -8.38 -7.56
CA ARG A 71 18.03 -7.49 -8.53
C ARG A 71 17.07 -6.38 -8.95
N LEU A 72 17.48 -5.13 -8.76
CA LEU A 72 16.72 -3.94 -9.15
C LEU A 72 17.41 -3.25 -10.31
N THR A 73 16.73 -3.11 -11.43
CA THR A 73 17.22 -2.31 -12.56
C THR A 73 16.49 -0.98 -12.61
N VAL A 74 17.22 0.07 -12.91
CA VAL A 74 16.69 1.43 -13.09
C VAL A 74 17.23 2.01 -14.38
N ALA A 75 16.36 2.68 -15.15
CA ALA A 75 16.75 3.34 -16.39
C ALA A 75 16.00 4.67 -16.53
N PRO A 76 16.61 5.74 -17.03
CA PRO A 76 15.92 6.98 -17.31
C PRO A 76 14.79 6.77 -18.32
N ARG A 77 13.64 7.39 -18.06
CA ARG A 77 12.46 7.34 -18.93
C ARG A 77 11.60 8.60 -18.81
N ASN A 78 11.49 9.39 -19.86
CA ASN A 78 10.58 10.55 -19.97
C ASN A 78 10.67 11.52 -18.77
N GLY A 79 11.87 11.86 -18.32
CA GLY A 79 12.11 12.73 -17.18
C GLY A 79 11.93 12.07 -15.80
N GLY A 80 11.62 10.78 -15.77
CA GLY A 80 11.54 9.94 -14.59
C GLY A 80 12.44 8.71 -14.68
N LEU A 81 12.11 7.66 -13.94
CA LEU A 81 12.81 6.38 -13.93
C LEU A 81 11.84 5.22 -14.21
N ALA A 82 12.25 4.31 -15.10
CA ALA A 82 11.69 2.97 -15.18
C ALA A 82 12.42 2.06 -14.19
N CYS A 83 11.66 1.24 -13.44
CA CYS A 83 12.19 0.31 -12.45
C CYS A 83 11.69 -1.10 -12.75
N ARG A 84 12.55 -2.12 -12.58
CA ARG A 84 12.17 -3.54 -12.63
C ARG A 84 12.85 -4.29 -11.50
N LEU A 85 12.09 -5.12 -10.82
CA LEU A 85 12.56 -5.98 -9.74
C LEU A 85 12.50 -7.43 -10.21
N PHE A 86 13.60 -8.17 -10.01
CA PHE A 86 13.76 -9.55 -10.47
C PHE A 86 14.14 -10.46 -9.30
N ASP A 87 13.71 -11.72 -9.38
CA ASP A 87 14.22 -12.78 -8.53
C ASP A 87 15.58 -13.32 -9.05
N GLU A 88 16.15 -14.29 -8.34
CA GLU A 88 17.42 -14.93 -8.69
C GLU A 88 17.36 -15.71 -10.03
N ALA A 89 16.15 -16.10 -10.46
CA ALA A 89 15.93 -16.79 -11.72
C ALA A 89 15.62 -15.82 -12.88
N ASP A 90 15.95 -14.54 -12.73
CA ASP A 90 15.66 -13.47 -13.71
C ASP A 90 14.18 -13.30 -14.05
N THR A 91 13.27 -13.77 -13.18
CA THR A 91 11.85 -13.52 -13.37
C THR A 91 11.49 -12.12 -12.89
N VAL A 92 10.77 -11.37 -13.71
CA VAL A 92 10.21 -10.07 -13.32
C VAL A 92 9.15 -10.27 -12.25
N LEU A 93 9.38 -9.73 -11.06
CA LEU A 93 8.43 -9.70 -9.97
C LEU A 93 7.54 -8.45 -10.05
N VAL A 94 8.17 -7.29 -10.25
CA VAL A 94 7.47 -5.99 -10.40
C VAL A 94 8.15 -5.18 -11.49
N GLU A 95 7.34 -4.54 -12.31
CA GLU A 95 7.80 -3.54 -13.27
C GLU A 95 7.00 -2.25 -13.14
N GLY A 96 7.65 -1.11 -13.29
CA GLY A 96 7.01 0.18 -13.10
C GLY A 96 7.96 1.35 -13.22
N GLY A 97 7.78 2.34 -12.37
CA GLY A 97 8.66 3.51 -12.37
C GLY A 97 8.11 4.68 -11.58
N VAL A 98 8.86 5.77 -11.66
CA VAL A 98 8.54 7.04 -11.00
C VAL A 98 8.63 8.15 -12.03
N ASN A 99 7.59 8.96 -12.14
CA ASN A 99 7.53 10.05 -13.10
C ASN A 99 7.08 11.35 -12.42
N PRO A 100 7.66 12.50 -12.76
CA PRO A 100 7.11 13.80 -12.35
C PRO A 100 5.73 14.01 -12.98
N VAL A 101 4.81 14.65 -12.25
CA VAL A 101 3.43 14.91 -12.69
C VAL A 101 3.09 16.38 -12.55
N ALA A 102 2.57 16.99 -13.63
CA ALA A 102 2.25 18.42 -13.64
C ALA A 102 0.91 18.75 -12.97
N LYS A 103 -0.11 17.89 -13.07
CA LYS A 103 -1.48 18.17 -12.62
C LYS A 103 -1.95 17.17 -11.56
N ALA A 104 -2.64 17.68 -10.54
CA ALA A 104 -3.32 16.89 -9.52
C ALA A 104 -4.83 16.74 -9.82
N PRO A 105 -5.48 15.66 -9.34
CA PRO A 105 -6.92 15.65 -9.10
C PRO A 105 -7.28 16.82 -8.16
N THR A 106 -8.51 17.29 -8.25
CA THR A 106 -8.90 18.54 -7.57
C THR A 106 -9.47 18.35 -6.17
N SER A 107 -9.86 17.13 -5.78
CA SER A 107 -10.52 16.90 -4.49
C SER A 107 -10.19 15.57 -3.87
N ALA A 108 -10.10 15.54 -2.53
CA ALA A 108 -10.08 14.32 -1.74
C ALA A 108 -11.49 13.74 -1.62
N MET A 109 -11.58 12.42 -1.43
CA MET A 109 -12.84 11.78 -1.04
C MET A 109 -13.16 12.10 0.41
N ALA A 110 -14.44 12.34 0.71
CA ALA A 110 -14.89 12.56 2.08
C ALA A 110 -14.85 11.23 2.86
N PRO A 111 -14.41 11.24 4.13
CA PRO A 111 -14.54 10.08 5.01
C PRO A 111 -16.00 9.83 5.39
N GLY A 112 -16.33 8.59 5.73
CA GLY A 112 -17.61 8.25 6.36
C GLY A 112 -17.75 8.89 7.75
N ALA A 113 -18.97 8.96 8.25
CA ALA A 113 -19.27 9.53 9.58
C ALA A 113 -19.13 8.48 10.69
N THR A 114 -19.60 7.25 10.45
CA THR A 114 -19.58 6.11 11.38
C THR A 114 -19.31 4.84 10.59
N GLY A 115 -18.59 3.88 11.18
CA GLY A 115 -18.29 2.62 10.52
C GLY A 115 -17.76 1.57 11.48
N ASP A 116 -17.76 0.31 11.05
CA ASP A 116 -17.10 -0.76 11.78
C ASP A 116 -15.59 -0.75 11.51
N PRO A 117 -14.78 -1.15 12.48
CA PRO A 117 -13.34 -1.28 12.27
C PRO A 117 -13.04 -2.39 11.25
N LEU A 118 -12.21 -2.10 10.27
CA LEU A 118 -11.63 -3.13 9.40
C LEU A 118 -10.72 -4.07 10.20
N PRO A 119 -10.62 -5.34 9.79
CA PRO A 119 -9.75 -6.30 10.46
C PRO A 119 -8.28 -5.86 10.49
N VAL A 120 -7.64 -6.12 11.61
CA VAL A 120 -6.20 -5.94 11.80
C VAL A 120 -5.51 -7.30 11.88
N SER A 121 -4.22 -7.33 11.55
CA SER A 121 -3.38 -8.52 11.71
C SER A 121 -2.34 -8.29 12.82
N SER A 122 -1.53 -9.30 13.14
CA SER A 122 -0.40 -9.09 14.04
C SER A 122 0.80 -8.45 13.34
N THR A 123 1.12 -8.85 12.10
CA THR A 123 2.42 -8.57 11.47
C THR A 123 2.38 -7.71 10.22
N CYS A 124 1.22 -7.40 9.65
CA CYS A 124 1.12 -6.55 8.46
C CYS A 124 1.79 -5.18 8.68
N PHE A 125 2.46 -4.67 7.67
CA PHE A 125 3.10 -3.35 7.74
C PHE A 125 2.09 -2.21 7.90
N ALA A 126 0.94 -2.29 7.25
CA ALA A 126 -0.08 -1.24 7.35
C ALA A 126 -0.89 -1.34 8.64
N CYS A 127 -1.50 -2.51 8.95
CA CYS A 127 -2.47 -2.67 10.03
C CYS A 127 -2.00 -3.57 11.19
N GLY A 128 -0.73 -4.03 11.18
CA GLY A 128 -0.22 -5.02 12.15
C GLY A 128 0.01 -4.46 13.55
N LEU A 129 -0.67 -5.01 14.55
CA LEU A 129 -0.59 -4.54 15.94
C LEU A 129 0.78 -4.76 16.58
N ASP A 130 1.46 -5.88 16.23
CA ASP A 130 2.76 -6.27 16.78
C ASP A 130 3.94 -5.76 15.93
N ASN A 131 3.65 -5.20 14.75
CA ASN A 131 4.68 -4.64 13.88
C ASN A 131 5.14 -3.27 14.37
N ARG A 132 6.25 -3.24 15.11
CA ARG A 132 6.78 -2.01 15.70
C ARG A 132 7.25 -0.99 14.65
N LEU A 133 7.68 -1.43 13.46
CA LEU A 133 8.04 -0.55 12.35
C LEU A 133 6.80 -0.10 11.57
N GLY A 134 5.72 -0.87 11.61
CA GLY A 134 4.51 -0.67 10.85
C GLY A 134 3.71 0.56 11.24
N LEU A 135 2.73 0.86 10.42
CA LEU A 135 1.88 2.04 10.57
C LEU A 135 0.82 1.87 11.66
N GLN A 136 0.43 0.62 11.98
CA GLN A 136 -0.64 0.26 12.92
C GLN A 136 -1.93 1.06 12.62
N ALA A 137 -2.25 1.19 11.34
CA ALA A 137 -3.41 1.93 10.88
C ALA A 137 -4.68 1.12 11.14
N GLN A 138 -5.67 1.75 11.77
CA GLN A 138 -7.01 1.21 11.91
C GLN A 138 -7.92 1.97 10.95
N LEU A 139 -8.35 1.30 9.89
CA LEU A 139 -9.35 1.82 8.98
C LEU A 139 -10.75 1.35 9.41
N LEU A 140 -11.76 2.05 8.93
CA LEU A 140 -13.18 1.79 9.16
C LEU A 140 -13.87 1.51 7.82
N PHE A 141 -15.03 0.88 7.86
CA PHE A 141 -15.87 0.70 6.68
C PHE A 141 -17.35 0.79 7.03
N ASP A 142 -18.14 1.24 6.07
CA ASP A 142 -19.59 1.22 6.06
C ASP A 142 -20.10 0.71 4.70
N GLU A 143 -21.38 0.91 4.41
CA GLU A 143 -21.98 0.49 3.13
C GLU A 143 -21.50 1.36 1.95
N ALA A 144 -20.96 2.56 2.19
CA ALA A 144 -20.58 3.53 1.19
C ALA A 144 -19.06 3.59 0.94
N SER A 145 -18.24 3.34 1.96
CA SER A 145 -16.82 3.70 1.93
C SER A 145 -15.93 2.81 2.80
N VAL A 146 -14.65 2.86 2.51
CA VAL A 146 -13.53 2.53 3.41
C VAL A 146 -12.80 3.81 3.72
N TRP A 147 -12.53 4.09 4.99
CA TRP A 147 -11.89 5.33 5.41
C TRP A 147 -11.21 5.20 6.77
N GLY A 148 -10.39 6.19 7.14
CA GLY A 148 -9.80 6.27 8.47
C GLY A 148 -9.01 7.55 8.66
N ARG A 149 -8.88 7.96 9.92
CA ARG A 149 -7.97 9.01 10.36
C ARG A 149 -6.79 8.36 11.05
N TRP A 150 -5.63 8.44 10.41
CA TRP A 150 -4.40 7.87 10.92
C TRP A 150 -3.48 8.97 11.46
N ALA A 151 -3.03 8.81 12.72
CA ALA A 151 -2.01 9.67 13.33
C ALA A 151 -0.63 9.03 13.10
N PRO A 152 0.32 9.73 12.45
CA PRO A 152 1.65 9.19 12.18
C PRO A 152 2.40 8.82 13.46
N ARG A 153 2.99 7.64 13.47
CA ARG A 153 3.92 7.18 14.52
C ARG A 153 5.32 7.68 14.22
N GLU A 154 6.18 7.80 15.24
CA GLU A 154 7.57 8.24 15.08
C GLU A 154 8.35 7.47 14.02
N THR A 155 8.04 6.17 13.85
CA THR A 155 8.64 5.33 12.81
C THR A 155 8.32 5.79 11.39
N ALA A 156 7.28 6.58 11.20
CA ALA A 156 6.88 7.11 9.88
C ALA A 156 7.51 8.48 9.56
N ALA A 157 8.40 9.00 10.39
CA ALA A 157 9.13 10.24 10.11
C ALA A 157 10.22 10.00 9.06
N ALA A 158 10.34 10.90 8.09
CA ALA A 158 11.49 11.01 7.20
C ALA A 158 12.58 11.87 7.83
N ALA A 159 13.80 11.77 7.31
CA ALA A 159 14.95 12.49 7.86
C ALA A 159 14.84 14.02 7.75
N ASP A 160 14.05 14.53 6.80
CA ASP A 160 13.81 15.96 6.56
C ASP A 160 12.65 16.53 7.40
N GLY A 161 12.12 15.76 8.35
CA GLY A 161 11.00 16.16 9.21
C GLY A 161 9.63 16.07 8.54
N THR A 162 9.53 15.49 7.36
CA THR A 162 8.27 15.18 6.70
C THR A 162 7.77 13.78 7.01
N LEU A 163 6.53 13.49 6.63
CA LEU A 163 6.00 12.13 6.61
C LEU A 163 6.68 11.32 5.50
N ALA A 164 7.21 10.14 5.85
CA ALA A 164 7.85 9.26 4.88
C ALA A 164 6.86 8.79 3.80
N PRO A 165 7.20 8.88 2.50
CA PRO A 165 6.30 8.51 1.40
C PRO A 165 5.75 7.08 1.48
N ILE A 166 6.51 6.16 2.07
CA ILE A 166 6.07 4.77 2.30
C ILE A 166 4.78 4.69 3.13
N ALA A 167 4.55 5.61 4.05
CA ALA A 167 3.31 5.63 4.82
C ALA A 167 2.09 5.88 3.91
N LEU A 168 2.21 6.82 2.97
CA LEU A 168 1.14 7.14 2.03
C LEU A 168 0.88 6.00 1.04
N THR A 169 1.94 5.43 0.45
CA THR A 169 1.79 4.31 -0.49
C THR A 169 1.18 3.08 0.17
N ALA A 170 1.55 2.79 1.43
CA ALA A 170 1.01 1.64 2.16
C ALA A 170 -0.42 1.87 2.65
N LEU A 171 -0.77 3.07 3.14
CA LEU A 171 -2.14 3.39 3.56
C LEU A 171 -3.13 3.31 2.40
N LEU A 172 -2.74 3.81 1.21
CA LEU A 172 -3.59 3.76 0.03
C LEU A 172 -3.76 2.33 -0.49
N ASP A 173 -2.70 1.52 -0.49
CA ASP A 173 -2.74 0.10 -0.87
C ASP A 173 -3.63 -0.71 0.10
N GLU A 174 -3.51 -0.45 1.42
CA GLU A 174 -4.35 -1.09 2.45
C GLU A 174 -5.84 -0.76 2.26
N ALA A 175 -6.18 0.51 2.07
CA ALA A 175 -7.58 0.91 1.86
C ALA A 175 -8.16 0.29 0.58
N ALA A 176 -7.37 0.23 -0.48
CA ALA A 176 -7.78 -0.38 -1.74
C ALA A 176 -7.93 -1.90 -1.65
N PHE A 177 -7.05 -2.59 -0.90
CA PHE A 177 -7.19 -4.00 -0.61
C PHE A 177 -8.57 -4.30 0.03
N TRP A 178 -8.96 -3.52 1.04
CA TRP A 178 -10.25 -3.71 1.71
C TRP A 178 -11.44 -3.36 0.83
N LEU A 179 -11.34 -2.34 -0.05
CA LEU A 179 -12.37 -2.06 -1.05
C LEU A 179 -12.56 -3.25 -2.00
N GLY A 180 -11.48 -3.83 -2.50
CA GLY A 180 -11.53 -5.02 -3.35
C GLY A 180 -12.10 -6.24 -2.62
N ALA A 181 -11.69 -6.46 -1.37
CA ALA A 181 -12.20 -7.56 -0.54
C ALA A 181 -13.70 -7.41 -0.24
N LEU A 182 -14.16 -6.21 0.12
CA LEU A 182 -15.58 -5.91 0.36
C LEU A 182 -16.44 -6.06 -0.90
N ALA A 183 -15.90 -5.75 -2.07
CA ALA A 183 -16.62 -5.86 -3.34
C ALA A 183 -16.72 -7.29 -3.84
N SER A 184 -15.64 -8.09 -3.67
CA SER A 184 -15.57 -9.47 -4.18
C SER A 184 -16.02 -10.53 -3.17
N GLY A 185 -16.01 -10.22 -1.86
CA GLY A 185 -16.18 -11.21 -0.79
C GLY A 185 -14.99 -12.18 -0.67
N GLU A 186 -13.87 -11.88 -1.32
CA GLU A 186 -12.66 -12.70 -1.34
C GLU A 186 -11.43 -11.92 -0.88
N SER A 187 -10.43 -12.63 -0.38
CA SER A 187 -9.08 -12.11 -0.26
C SER A 187 -8.36 -12.19 -1.62
N GLY A 188 -7.30 -11.42 -1.72
CA GLY A 188 -6.54 -11.37 -2.96
C GLY A 188 -5.23 -10.63 -2.78
N MET A 189 -4.78 -9.98 -3.83
CA MET A 189 -3.58 -9.16 -3.79
C MET A 189 -3.63 -8.02 -4.82
N THR A 190 -2.84 -7.00 -4.58
CA THR A 190 -2.62 -5.90 -5.52
C THR A 190 -1.82 -6.41 -6.72
N THR A 191 -2.34 -6.18 -7.93
CA THR A 191 -1.67 -6.50 -9.20
C THR A 191 -1.17 -5.26 -9.91
N GLU A 192 -1.82 -4.11 -9.72
CA GLU A 192 -1.33 -2.81 -10.17
C GLU A 192 -1.55 -1.78 -9.07
N LEU A 193 -0.56 -0.95 -8.85
CA LEU A 193 -0.60 0.15 -7.91
C LEU A 193 0.02 1.38 -8.57
N ALA A 194 -0.74 2.47 -8.66
CA ALA A 194 -0.26 3.77 -9.08
C ALA A 194 -0.63 4.79 -8.00
N VAL A 195 0.37 5.38 -7.38
CA VAL A 195 0.20 6.39 -6.33
C VAL A 195 0.80 7.70 -6.81
N THR A 196 -0.02 8.75 -6.83
CA THR A 196 0.45 10.12 -7.03
C THR A 196 0.66 10.77 -5.67
N LEU A 197 1.90 11.15 -5.38
CA LEU A 197 2.26 11.99 -4.24
C LEU A 197 2.14 13.44 -4.68
N HIS A 198 1.16 14.18 -4.13
CA HIS A 198 0.84 15.54 -4.58
C HIS A 198 1.68 16.61 -3.91
N ARG A 199 2.01 16.39 -2.63
CA ARG A 199 2.83 17.29 -1.82
C ARG A 199 3.41 16.56 -0.62
N SER A 200 4.52 17.04 -0.11
CA SER A 200 5.03 16.64 1.20
C SER A 200 4.13 17.19 2.31
N ILE A 201 4.07 16.50 3.42
CA ILE A 201 3.36 16.94 4.62
C ILE A 201 4.31 16.82 5.82
N ALA A 202 4.25 17.79 6.73
CA ALA A 202 5.03 17.73 7.96
C ALA A 202 4.68 16.48 8.78
N PHE A 203 5.68 15.85 9.37
CA PHE A 203 5.47 14.73 10.28
C PHE A 203 4.59 15.17 11.46
N GLY A 204 3.73 14.26 11.92
CA GLY A 204 2.81 14.50 13.03
C GLY A 204 1.41 14.98 12.62
N ALA A 205 1.25 15.51 11.39
CA ALA A 205 -0.07 15.86 10.88
C ALA A 205 -0.90 14.60 10.60
N PRO A 206 -2.13 14.47 11.13
CA PRO A 206 -2.98 13.33 10.84
C PRO A 206 -3.37 13.27 9.36
N ILE A 207 -3.45 12.04 8.84
CA ILE A 207 -3.86 11.74 7.47
C ILE A 207 -5.25 11.13 7.48
N ILE A 208 -6.13 11.62 6.62
CA ILE A 208 -7.43 11.02 6.33
C ILE A 208 -7.30 10.22 5.03
N VAL A 209 -7.54 8.92 5.11
CA VAL A 209 -7.61 8.04 3.94
C VAL A 209 -9.07 7.72 3.66
N ALA A 210 -9.48 7.77 2.40
CA ALA A 210 -10.83 7.41 2.01
C ALA A 210 -10.90 6.83 0.59
N GLY A 211 -11.83 5.88 0.40
CA GLY A 211 -12.19 5.31 -0.88
C GLY A 211 -13.66 4.90 -0.92
N ALA A 212 -14.37 5.22 -2.01
CA ALA A 212 -15.78 4.95 -2.15
C ALA A 212 -16.03 3.56 -2.75
N ARG A 213 -16.91 2.77 -2.13
CA ARG A 213 -17.32 1.44 -2.64
C ARG A 213 -18.01 1.54 -4.01
N SER A 214 -18.76 2.62 -4.26
CA SER A 214 -19.41 2.87 -5.55
C SER A 214 -18.42 3.12 -6.70
N GLN A 215 -17.16 3.41 -6.41
CA GLN A 215 -16.09 3.56 -7.40
C GLN A 215 -15.24 2.29 -7.57
N THR A 216 -15.53 1.25 -6.79
CA THR A 216 -14.89 -0.06 -6.92
C THR A 216 -15.63 -0.87 -7.97
N ARG A 217 -14.94 -1.26 -9.04
CA ARG A 217 -15.56 -1.91 -10.21
C ARG A 217 -14.76 -3.12 -10.64
N ALA A 218 -15.47 -4.21 -10.95
CA ALA A 218 -14.85 -5.34 -11.64
C ALA A 218 -14.48 -4.91 -13.06
N ARG A 219 -13.37 -5.45 -13.58
CA ARG A 219 -12.98 -5.25 -14.96
C ARG A 219 -13.93 -6.01 -15.89
N ALA A 220 -14.18 -5.45 -17.06
CA ALA A 220 -15.09 -6.05 -18.03
C ALA A 220 -14.53 -7.32 -18.70
N ASP A 221 -13.20 -7.43 -18.77
CA ASP A 221 -12.48 -8.57 -19.37
C ASP A 221 -12.22 -9.73 -18.41
N ASP A 222 -12.18 -9.47 -17.10
CA ASP A 222 -11.99 -10.48 -16.05
C ASP A 222 -12.52 -9.96 -14.71
N ASP A 223 -13.64 -10.51 -14.25
CA ASP A 223 -14.36 -10.10 -13.03
C ASP A 223 -13.62 -10.39 -11.72
N ARG A 224 -12.51 -11.11 -11.78
CA ARG A 224 -11.62 -11.28 -10.62
C ARG A 224 -10.81 -10.03 -10.32
N PHE A 225 -10.60 -9.14 -11.31
CA PHE A 225 -9.85 -7.90 -11.13
C PHE A 225 -10.79 -6.74 -10.80
N TRP A 226 -10.49 -6.06 -9.71
CA TRP A 226 -11.28 -4.94 -9.20
C TRP A 226 -10.44 -3.67 -9.19
N GLU A 227 -10.93 -2.65 -9.88
CA GLU A 227 -10.29 -1.33 -9.91
C GLU A 227 -10.87 -0.46 -8.81
N THR A 228 -9.99 0.20 -8.05
CA THR A 228 -10.35 1.07 -6.93
C THR A 228 -9.61 2.39 -7.03
N ASN A 229 -10.24 3.45 -6.51
CA ASN A 229 -9.63 4.75 -6.31
C ASN A 229 -9.68 5.10 -4.82
N VAL A 230 -8.55 5.61 -4.32
CA VAL A 230 -8.40 6.01 -2.92
C VAL A 230 -7.65 7.33 -2.83
N THR A 231 -7.92 8.12 -1.81
CA THR A 231 -7.26 9.39 -1.56
C THR A 231 -6.73 9.47 -0.14
N ALA A 232 -5.65 10.22 0.04
CA ALA A 232 -5.15 10.65 1.34
C ALA A 232 -5.14 12.18 1.37
N SER A 233 -5.72 12.77 2.40
CA SER A 233 -5.77 14.21 2.62
C SER A 233 -5.29 14.59 4.03
N ASP A 234 -4.98 15.86 4.23
CA ASP A 234 -4.86 16.41 5.57
C ASP A 234 -6.24 16.63 6.21
N VAL A 235 -6.25 17.05 7.46
CA VAL A 235 -7.51 17.32 8.21
C VAL A 235 -8.32 18.49 7.66
N SER A 236 -7.74 19.33 6.81
CA SER A 236 -8.43 20.42 6.12
C SER A 236 -9.00 20.00 4.77
N GLY A 237 -8.87 18.71 4.40
CA GLY A 237 -9.36 18.16 3.13
C GLY A 237 -8.44 18.40 1.94
N HIS A 238 -7.25 18.99 2.14
CA HIS A 238 -6.30 19.17 1.04
C HIS A 238 -5.64 17.82 0.69
N LEU A 239 -5.70 17.49 -0.60
CA LEU A 239 -5.15 16.26 -1.13
C LEU A 239 -3.63 16.17 -0.92
N VAL A 240 -3.17 15.08 -0.33
CA VAL A 240 -1.74 14.75 -0.09
C VAL A 240 -1.27 13.69 -1.06
N ALA A 241 -2.06 12.64 -1.24
CA ALA A 241 -1.79 11.57 -2.18
C ALA A 241 -3.10 10.98 -2.74
N SER A 242 -3.02 10.35 -3.90
CA SER A 242 -4.12 9.58 -4.48
C SER A 242 -3.60 8.29 -5.09
N GLY A 243 -4.40 7.24 -5.06
CA GLY A 243 -4.06 5.93 -5.60
C GLY A 243 -5.13 5.39 -6.53
N ARG A 244 -4.69 4.75 -7.61
CA ARG A 244 -5.49 3.87 -8.46
C ARG A 244 -4.89 2.48 -8.39
N ILE A 245 -5.68 1.52 -7.98
CA ILE A 245 -5.23 0.18 -7.62
C ILE A 245 -6.09 -0.86 -8.31
N THR A 246 -5.45 -1.89 -8.86
CA THR A 246 -6.11 -3.10 -9.32
C THR A 246 -5.84 -4.22 -8.32
N PHE A 247 -6.90 -4.71 -7.71
CA PHE A 247 -6.92 -5.86 -6.81
C PHE A 247 -7.39 -7.09 -7.58
N VAL A 248 -6.73 -8.23 -7.43
CA VAL A 248 -7.20 -9.51 -7.94
C VAL A 248 -7.77 -10.35 -6.81
N ALA A 249 -9.05 -10.70 -6.91
CA ALA A 249 -9.70 -11.64 -6.00
C ALA A 249 -9.23 -13.07 -6.31
N VAL A 250 -8.76 -13.78 -5.29
CA VAL A 250 -8.29 -15.16 -5.42
C VAL A 250 -9.26 -16.08 -4.71
N ARG A 251 -9.99 -16.89 -5.48
CA ARG A 251 -11.00 -17.82 -4.95
C ARG A 251 -10.42 -18.71 -3.85
N GLY A 252 -11.06 -18.71 -2.70
CA GLY A 252 -10.66 -19.51 -1.53
C GLY A 252 -9.52 -18.90 -0.71
N ALA A 253 -8.92 -17.77 -1.12
CA ALA A 253 -7.87 -17.12 -0.35
C ALA A 253 -8.40 -16.51 0.96
N ALA A 254 -9.65 -16.08 1.00
CA ALA A 254 -10.30 -15.54 2.19
C ALA A 254 -10.29 -16.55 3.35
N ARG A 255 -10.42 -17.85 3.10
CA ARG A 255 -10.38 -18.88 4.16
C ARG A 255 -9.10 -18.82 4.99
N ARG A 256 -7.94 -18.73 4.33
CA ARG A 256 -6.64 -18.65 5.03
C ARG A 256 -6.45 -17.31 5.76
N LEU A 257 -6.88 -16.23 5.13
CA LEU A 257 -6.82 -14.90 5.73
C LEU A 257 -7.70 -14.83 6.97
N VAL A 258 -8.95 -15.25 6.88
CA VAL A 258 -9.93 -15.25 7.99
C VAL A 258 -9.40 -16.04 9.18
N THR A 259 -8.82 -17.23 8.97
CA THR A 259 -8.23 -18.04 10.05
C THR A 259 -7.16 -17.24 10.82
N GLY A 260 -6.29 -16.49 10.13
CA GLY A 260 -5.27 -15.66 10.76
C GLY A 260 -5.84 -14.41 11.46
N LEU A 261 -7.00 -13.93 11.03
CA LEU A 261 -7.63 -12.74 11.58
C LEU A 261 -8.56 -13.00 12.78
N LEU A 262 -9.11 -14.23 12.90
CA LEU A 262 -10.11 -14.58 13.92
C LEU A 262 -9.66 -14.36 15.37
N ALA A 263 -8.37 -14.47 15.65
CA ALA A 263 -7.83 -14.26 16.99
C ALA A 263 -7.83 -12.79 17.44
N LEU A 264 -7.86 -11.85 16.48
CA LEU A 264 -7.69 -10.42 16.73
C LEU A 264 -8.93 -9.59 16.42
N ASN A 265 -9.92 -10.18 15.74
CA ASN A 265 -11.03 -9.43 15.18
C ASN A 265 -12.37 -10.09 15.50
N ALA A 266 -13.42 -9.28 15.67
CA ALA A 266 -14.77 -9.77 15.93
C ALA A 266 -15.28 -10.64 14.76
N PRO A 267 -15.80 -11.85 15.01
CA PRO A 267 -16.35 -12.72 13.96
C PRO A 267 -17.48 -12.07 13.15
N SER A 268 -18.24 -11.16 13.75
CA SER A 268 -19.30 -10.39 13.07
C SER A 268 -18.75 -9.50 11.96
N VAL A 269 -17.63 -8.83 12.20
CA VAL A 269 -16.95 -8.00 11.20
C VAL A 269 -16.42 -8.86 10.05
N LEU A 270 -15.76 -9.97 10.36
CA LEU A 270 -15.25 -10.89 9.35
C LEU A 270 -16.37 -11.48 8.49
N ARG A 271 -17.56 -11.79 9.07
CA ARG A 271 -18.73 -12.26 8.31
C ARG A 271 -19.26 -11.21 7.32
N ARG A 272 -19.22 -9.93 7.66
CA ARG A 272 -19.63 -8.87 6.73
C ARG A 272 -18.73 -8.75 5.53
N ILE A 273 -17.44 -9.01 5.70
CA ILE A 273 -16.43 -8.89 4.61
C ILE A 273 -16.34 -10.19 3.82
N PHE A 274 -16.33 -11.34 4.51
CA PHE A 274 -16.13 -12.67 3.94
C PHE A 274 -17.28 -13.62 4.31
N PRO A 275 -18.51 -13.38 3.82
CA PRO A 275 -19.70 -14.13 4.28
C PRO A 275 -19.62 -15.63 3.95
N ALA A 276 -18.91 -16.03 2.91
CA ALA A 276 -18.76 -17.43 2.50
C ALA A 276 -17.84 -18.26 3.43
N TYR A 277 -16.96 -17.60 4.23
CA TYR A 277 -15.87 -18.28 4.96
C TYR A 277 -15.96 -18.20 6.48
N THR A 278 -17.01 -17.60 7.01
CA THR A 278 -17.18 -17.34 8.46
C THR A 278 -18.43 -17.99 9.05
N ARG A 279 -18.93 -19.04 8.40
CA ARG A 279 -20.05 -19.87 8.92
C ARG A 279 -19.61 -20.83 10.00
#